data_8b82df5424b39a929a995ec2f2461543
#
_entry.id   8b82df5424b39a929a995ec2f2461543
#
_cell.length_a   1.000
_cell.length_b   1.000
_cell.length_c   1.000
_cell.angle_alpha   90.00
_cell.angle_beta   90.00
_cell.angle_gamma   90.00
#
_symmetry.space_group_name_H-M   'P 1'
#
loop_
_entity.id
_entity.type
_entity.pdbx_description
1 polymer ?
#
loop_
_entity_poly.entity_id
_entity_poly.type
_entity_poly.pdbx_seq_one_letter_code
_entity_poly.pdbx_strand_id
1 'polypeptide(L)'
;MELRLVGSEMCIRDRGNNINKISIYDQVSSFDINVKDSDGNLFPHTAYYVIIREGIGDNPTVADSVFVKYKGMLLNKDIFDQRNAPIWLQAKNIVRGFQEFVPLLKKGNINTNSDGTYNFTNFGIGFVIMPSGLGYYNGATSNIPQYSPLIFQVQMMTLNRTDHDNDTVLTILEDLDGDSNFDNDDTDSDTIPDYQDPDDDNDGILTKDEYDVDGDGVADDTDGDGIPDYLDNE
;
A
#
# COMPACT_ATOMS: atom_id res chain seq x y z
N MET A 1 18.79 5.05 -15.04
CA MET A 1 18.54 6.33 -14.32
C MET A 1 19.36 6.28 -13.04
N GLU A 2 20.33 7.15 -12.92
CA GLU A 2 21.18 7.23 -11.74
C GLU A 2 20.75 8.46 -10.92
N LEU A 3 20.35 8.21 -9.67
CA LEU A 3 20.02 9.27 -8.72
C LEU A 3 21.27 9.63 -7.95
N ARG A 4 21.63 10.90 -7.94
CA ARG A 4 22.74 11.42 -7.16
C ARG A 4 22.28 12.62 -6.33
N LEU A 5 22.42 12.53 -5.01
CA LEU A 5 22.29 13.67 -4.11
C LEU A 5 23.58 14.48 -4.16
N VAL A 6 23.48 15.76 -4.50
CA VAL A 6 24.59 16.72 -4.43
C VAL A 6 24.11 17.89 -3.56
N GLY A 7 24.49 17.88 -2.29
CA GLY A 7 24.04 18.88 -1.32
C GLY A 7 22.54 18.76 -1.02
N SER A 8 21.81 19.86 -1.06
CA SER A 8 20.34 19.93 -0.88
C SER A 8 19.57 19.77 -2.20
N GLU A 9 20.22 19.38 -3.29
CA GLU A 9 19.62 19.25 -4.62
C GLU A 9 19.57 17.78 -5.05
N MET A 10 18.43 17.34 -5.57
CA MET A 10 18.30 16.05 -6.23
C MET A 10 18.58 16.23 -7.72
N CYS A 11 19.62 15.57 -8.23
CA CYS A 11 19.92 15.56 -9.64
C CYS A 11 19.30 14.32 -10.28
N ILE A 12 18.29 14.51 -11.12
CA ILE A 12 17.73 13.46 -11.97
C ILE A 12 18.54 13.45 -13.28
N ARG A 13 19.29 12.38 -13.50
CA ARG A 13 20.00 12.18 -14.77
C ARG A 13 19.12 11.37 -15.71
N ASP A 14 18.47 12.05 -16.65
CA ASP A 14 17.91 11.41 -17.81
C ASP A 14 18.98 11.15 -18.88
N ARG A 15 18.77 10.19 -19.80
CA ARG A 15 19.73 9.80 -20.86
C ARG A 15 20.00 10.90 -21.91
N GLY A 16 19.44 12.08 -21.74
CA GLY A 16 19.67 13.26 -22.57
C GLY A 16 20.08 14.44 -21.70
N ASN A 17 21.33 14.69 -21.59
CA ASN A 17 22.13 15.87 -21.16
C ASN A 17 21.49 17.09 -20.46
N ASN A 18 20.24 17.08 -20.02
CA ASN A 18 19.61 18.13 -19.22
C ASN A 18 19.51 17.69 -17.77
N ILE A 19 20.34 18.27 -16.92
CA ILE A 19 20.23 18.17 -15.46
C ILE A 19 19.30 19.30 -15.01
N ASN A 20 18.02 19.01 -14.86
CA ASN A 20 17.13 19.89 -14.13
C ASN A 20 17.41 19.71 -12.64
N LYS A 21 18.06 20.69 -12.05
CA LYS A 21 18.27 20.76 -10.59
C LYS A 21 17.01 21.38 -9.99
N ILE A 22 16.19 20.57 -9.35
CA ILE A 22 15.05 21.04 -8.56
C ILE A 22 15.43 20.83 -7.10
N SER A 23 15.19 21.84 -6.25
CA SER A 23 15.40 21.69 -4.82
C SER A 23 14.61 20.50 -4.28
N ILE A 24 15.21 19.64 -3.46
CA ILE A 24 14.50 18.54 -2.80
C ILE A 24 13.37 19.11 -1.94
N TYR A 25 13.57 20.25 -1.32
CA TYR A 25 12.60 20.93 -0.48
C TYR A 25 11.29 21.24 -1.24
N ASP A 26 11.39 21.63 -2.51
CA ASP A 26 10.23 21.96 -3.35
C ASP A 26 9.50 20.72 -3.88
N GLN A 27 10.04 19.51 -3.65
CA GLN A 27 9.49 18.23 -4.11
C GLN A 27 8.96 17.37 -2.96
N VAL A 28 9.23 17.75 -1.71
CA VAL A 28 8.77 16.99 -0.53
C VAL A 28 7.30 17.28 -0.31
N SER A 29 6.52 16.22 -0.26
CA SER A 29 5.13 16.21 0.20
C SER A 29 5.01 15.41 1.50
N SER A 30 3.88 15.48 2.15
CA SER A 30 3.61 14.74 3.38
C SER A 30 2.19 14.21 3.42
N PHE A 31 1.97 13.20 4.24
CA PHE A 31 0.65 12.74 4.65
C PHE A 31 0.68 12.41 6.14
N ASP A 32 -0.47 12.56 6.78
CA ASP A 32 -0.65 12.27 8.19
C ASP A 32 -1.44 10.97 8.37
N ILE A 33 -0.99 10.14 9.32
CA ILE A 33 -1.66 8.91 9.71
C ILE A 33 -1.91 8.98 11.21
N ASN A 34 -3.14 8.75 11.62
CA ASN A 34 -3.48 8.60 13.02
C ASN A 34 -3.18 7.18 13.51
N VAL A 35 -2.40 7.10 14.57
CA VAL A 35 -2.08 5.83 15.24
C VAL A 35 -2.79 5.81 16.58
N LYS A 36 -3.53 4.75 16.88
CA LYS A 36 -4.20 4.54 18.18
C LYS A 36 -3.16 4.06 19.21
N ASP A 37 -3.20 4.62 20.42
CA ASP A 37 -2.47 4.06 21.56
C ASP A 37 -3.28 2.92 22.23
N SER A 38 -2.72 2.35 23.33
CA SER A 38 -3.40 1.29 24.08
C SER A 38 -4.72 1.73 24.75
N ASP A 39 -4.93 3.03 24.87
CA ASP A 39 -6.11 3.62 25.50
C ASP A 39 -7.12 4.12 24.43
N GLY A 40 -6.83 3.87 23.13
CA GLY A 40 -7.66 4.27 22.00
C GLY A 40 -7.52 5.73 21.58
N ASN A 41 -6.57 6.50 22.14
CA ASN A 41 -6.34 7.88 21.74
C ASN A 41 -5.59 7.93 20.40
N LEU A 42 -5.98 8.85 19.53
CA LEU A 42 -5.36 9.05 18.22
C LEU A 42 -4.21 10.04 18.30
N PHE A 43 -3.06 9.64 17.77
CA PHE A 43 -1.87 10.49 17.64
C PHE A 43 -1.49 10.61 16.17
N PRO A 44 -1.47 11.83 15.60
CA PRO A 44 -1.05 12.04 14.22
C PRO A 44 0.46 11.83 14.08
N HIS A 45 0.84 11.10 13.05
CA HIS A 45 2.21 10.86 12.64
C HIS A 45 2.38 11.31 11.19
N THR A 46 3.30 12.24 10.95
CA THR A 46 3.56 12.75 9.59
C THR A 46 4.66 11.94 8.93
N ALA A 47 4.38 11.38 7.77
CA ALA A 47 5.38 10.83 6.86
C ALA A 47 5.65 11.83 5.73
N TYR A 48 6.91 11.91 5.30
CA TYR A 48 7.35 12.76 4.20
C TYR A 48 7.74 11.90 3.02
N TYR A 49 7.41 12.35 1.80
CA TYR A 49 7.74 11.58 0.61
C TYR A 49 8.15 12.44 -0.57
N VAL A 50 8.83 11.80 -1.52
CA VAL A 50 9.17 12.36 -2.83
C VAL A 50 8.84 11.36 -3.91
N ILE A 51 8.01 11.76 -4.88
CA ILE A 51 7.75 10.98 -6.08
C ILE A 51 8.74 11.41 -7.16
N ILE A 52 9.63 10.49 -7.55
CA ILE A 52 10.60 10.73 -8.63
C ILE A 52 9.95 10.47 -9.97
N ARG A 53 9.10 9.47 -10.04
CA ARG A 53 8.28 9.10 -11.18
C ARG A 53 7.01 8.44 -10.67
N GLU A 54 5.88 8.97 -11.04
CA GLU A 54 4.58 8.49 -10.58
C GLU A 54 4.27 7.07 -11.09
N GLY A 55 4.63 6.78 -12.33
CA GLY A 55 4.19 5.62 -13.09
C GLY A 55 3.14 6.01 -14.11
N ILE A 56 2.54 5.04 -14.80
CA ILE A 56 1.58 5.34 -15.89
C ILE A 56 0.26 4.57 -15.83
N GLY A 57 0.17 3.53 -15.02
CA GLY A 57 -1.03 2.69 -14.87
C GLY A 57 -1.82 3.03 -13.61
N ASP A 58 -2.51 2.03 -13.08
CA ASP A 58 -3.33 2.18 -11.88
C ASP A 58 -2.47 2.29 -10.62
N ASN A 59 -3.03 2.91 -9.61
CA ASN A 59 -2.48 2.91 -8.25
C ASN A 59 -2.93 1.62 -7.54
N PRO A 60 -2.07 1.02 -6.70
CA PRO A 60 -2.53 0.01 -5.74
C PRO A 60 -3.37 0.66 -4.63
N THR A 61 -4.12 -0.16 -3.94
CA THR A 61 -4.71 0.16 -2.64
C THR A 61 -3.81 -0.30 -1.50
N VAL A 62 -4.17 0.02 -0.26
CA VAL A 62 -3.47 -0.45 0.94
C VAL A 62 -3.66 -1.95 1.19
N ALA A 63 -4.66 -2.57 0.56
CA ALA A 63 -4.95 -4.01 0.62
C ALA A 63 -4.21 -4.84 -0.43
N ASP A 64 -3.82 -4.23 -1.56
CA ASP A 64 -3.31 -4.93 -2.73
C ASP A 64 -1.95 -5.60 -2.52
N SER A 65 -1.67 -6.58 -3.35
CA SER A 65 -0.31 -7.11 -3.53
C SER A 65 0.44 -6.26 -4.55
N VAL A 66 1.68 -5.90 -4.22
CA VAL A 66 2.54 -5.06 -5.06
C VAL A 66 3.85 -5.74 -5.39
N PHE A 67 4.27 -5.66 -6.66
CA PHE A 67 5.55 -6.20 -7.13
C PHE A 67 6.59 -5.09 -7.13
N VAL A 68 7.49 -5.12 -6.15
CA VAL A 68 8.37 -4.01 -5.85
C VAL A 68 9.83 -4.42 -5.71
N LYS A 69 10.73 -3.48 -6.05
CA LYS A 69 12.09 -3.44 -5.49
C LYS A 69 12.12 -2.36 -4.44
N TYR A 70 12.81 -2.62 -3.33
CA TYR A 70 12.95 -1.61 -2.30
C TYR A 70 14.31 -1.65 -1.61
N LYS A 71 14.60 -0.56 -0.93
CA LYS A 71 15.73 -0.42 -0.03
C LYS A 71 15.25 0.33 1.22
N GLY A 72 15.34 -0.34 2.38
CA GLY A 72 15.08 0.23 3.69
C GLY A 72 16.38 0.68 4.35
N MET A 73 16.41 1.91 4.84
CA MET A 73 17.59 2.56 5.44
C MET A 73 17.20 3.30 6.72
N LEU A 74 18.16 3.39 7.64
CA LEU A 74 18.12 4.33 8.75
C LEU A 74 18.57 5.73 8.30
N LEU A 75 18.37 6.76 9.14
CA LEU A 75 18.81 8.14 8.83
C LEU A 75 20.32 8.26 8.64
N ASN A 76 21.12 7.42 9.27
CA ASN A 76 22.57 7.34 9.08
C ASN A 76 22.99 6.65 7.77
N LYS A 77 22.01 6.20 6.95
CA LYS A 77 22.14 5.50 5.68
C LYS A 77 22.51 4.01 5.79
N ASP A 78 22.55 3.44 6.98
CA ASP A 78 22.70 2.00 7.15
C ASP A 78 21.48 1.29 6.55
N ILE A 79 21.76 0.31 5.70
CA ILE A 79 20.72 -0.48 5.03
C ILE A 79 20.34 -1.62 5.97
N PHE A 80 19.08 -1.67 6.40
CA PHE A 80 18.58 -2.76 7.24
C PHE A 80 17.89 -3.86 6.45
N ASP A 81 17.32 -3.54 5.28
CA ASP A 81 16.74 -4.51 4.35
C ASP A 81 16.76 -3.98 2.92
N GLN A 82 16.89 -4.87 1.94
CA GLN A 82 16.79 -4.51 0.52
C GLN A 82 16.42 -5.70 -0.35
N ARG A 83 15.70 -5.43 -1.45
CA ARG A 83 15.45 -6.39 -2.51
C ARG A 83 15.90 -5.82 -3.86
N ASN A 84 16.97 -6.39 -4.40
CA ASN A 84 17.52 -5.98 -5.70
C ASN A 84 16.75 -6.62 -6.88
N ALA A 85 16.19 -7.81 -6.69
CA ALA A 85 15.17 -8.38 -7.56
C ALA A 85 13.78 -8.02 -7.05
N PRO A 86 12.79 -7.77 -7.93
CA PRO A 86 11.45 -7.49 -7.47
C PRO A 86 10.84 -8.69 -6.75
N ILE A 87 10.05 -8.41 -5.72
CA ILE A 87 9.28 -9.40 -4.96
C ILE A 87 7.83 -8.94 -4.83
N TRP A 88 6.91 -9.87 -4.65
CA TRP A 88 5.56 -9.57 -4.25
C TRP A 88 5.51 -9.31 -2.74
N LEU A 89 4.84 -8.23 -2.37
CA LEU A 89 4.50 -7.89 -0.99
C LEU A 89 2.98 -7.64 -0.93
N GLN A 90 2.33 -8.16 0.08
CA GLN A 90 0.97 -7.76 0.43
C GLN A 90 1.06 -6.45 1.22
N ALA A 91 0.40 -5.40 0.74
CA ALA A 91 0.52 -4.06 1.33
C ALA A 91 0.07 -4.04 2.79
N LYS A 92 -0.99 -4.77 3.14
CA LYS A 92 -1.48 -4.89 4.52
C LYS A 92 -0.46 -5.50 5.52
N ASN A 93 0.54 -6.24 5.05
CA ASN A 93 1.53 -6.94 5.89
C ASN A 93 2.86 -6.18 6.03
N ILE A 94 2.96 -4.96 5.53
CA ILE A 94 4.17 -4.13 5.66
C ILE A 94 3.95 -3.01 6.69
N VAL A 95 5.06 -2.34 7.09
CA VAL A 95 4.95 -1.24 8.05
C VAL A 95 4.04 -0.13 7.54
N ARG A 96 3.23 0.43 8.42
CA ARG A 96 2.14 1.36 8.10
C ARG A 96 2.54 2.50 7.16
N GLY A 97 3.67 3.14 7.42
CA GLY A 97 4.11 4.24 6.57
C GLY A 97 4.53 3.82 5.15
N PHE A 98 4.93 2.56 4.93
CA PHE A 98 5.16 2.01 3.60
C PHE A 98 3.84 1.61 2.93
N GLN A 99 2.92 1.00 3.67
CA GLN A 99 1.58 0.65 3.23
C GLN A 99 0.86 1.88 2.64
N GLU A 100 0.83 2.99 3.37
CA GLU A 100 0.18 4.24 2.95
C GLU A 100 0.94 5.01 1.85
N PHE A 101 2.23 4.74 1.70
CA PHE A 101 3.01 5.37 0.64
C PHE A 101 2.79 4.71 -0.73
N VAL A 102 2.61 3.39 -0.77
CA VAL A 102 2.54 2.65 -2.04
C VAL A 102 1.40 3.10 -2.94
N PRO A 103 0.20 3.44 -2.44
CA PRO A 103 -0.90 3.97 -3.24
C PRO A 103 -0.60 5.29 -3.97
N LEU A 104 0.45 6.00 -3.58
CA LEU A 104 0.88 7.22 -4.27
C LEU A 104 1.70 6.93 -5.54
N LEU A 105 2.08 5.67 -5.76
CA LEU A 105 2.81 5.23 -6.95
C LEU A 105 1.85 4.50 -7.90
N LYS A 106 2.17 4.55 -9.20
CA LYS A 106 1.42 3.83 -10.25
C LYS A 106 2.25 2.68 -10.81
N LYS A 107 1.59 1.62 -11.23
CA LYS A 107 2.23 0.52 -11.96
C LYS A 107 2.83 1.02 -13.28
N GLY A 108 3.76 0.23 -13.84
CA GLY A 108 4.32 0.44 -15.16
C GLY A 108 3.73 -0.50 -16.20
N ASN A 109 4.36 -0.48 -17.38
CA ASN A 109 4.09 -1.46 -18.42
C ASN A 109 4.85 -2.76 -18.14
N ILE A 110 4.20 -3.88 -18.40
CA ILE A 110 4.80 -5.21 -18.46
C ILE A 110 5.07 -5.52 -19.93
N ASN A 111 6.32 -5.78 -20.26
CA ASN A 111 6.71 -6.16 -21.62
C ASN A 111 7.23 -7.59 -21.62
N THR A 112 6.63 -8.46 -22.41
CA THR A 112 7.09 -9.85 -22.59
C THR A 112 8.18 -9.88 -23.64
N ASN A 113 9.32 -10.43 -23.30
CA ASN A 113 10.44 -10.66 -24.22
C ASN A 113 10.20 -11.94 -25.05
N SER A 114 10.93 -12.07 -26.15
CA SER A 114 10.81 -13.23 -27.05
C SER A 114 11.24 -14.55 -26.40
N ASP A 115 11.99 -14.50 -25.31
CA ASP A 115 12.44 -15.66 -24.52
C ASP A 115 11.46 -16.03 -23.39
N GLY A 116 10.31 -15.33 -23.30
CA GLY A 116 9.28 -15.55 -22.28
C GLY A 116 9.56 -14.84 -20.95
N THR A 117 10.66 -14.11 -20.82
CA THR A 117 10.90 -13.28 -19.65
C THR A 117 10.13 -11.96 -19.73
N TYR A 118 10.02 -11.27 -18.58
CA TYR A 118 9.33 -9.98 -18.49
C TYR A 118 10.30 -8.86 -18.14
N ASN A 119 10.07 -7.68 -18.70
CA ASN A 119 10.66 -6.45 -18.21
C ASN A 119 9.59 -5.41 -17.90
N PHE A 120 9.92 -4.49 -16.99
CA PHE A 120 9.01 -3.45 -16.54
C PHE A 120 9.56 -2.09 -16.93
N THR A 121 8.70 -1.24 -17.49
CA THR A 121 9.06 0.13 -17.90
C THR A 121 8.05 1.12 -17.36
N ASN A 122 8.46 2.39 -17.20
CA ASN A 122 7.57 3.49 -16.79
C ASN A 122 6.85 3.28 -15.43
N PHE A 123 7.36 2.42 -14.56
CA PHE A 123 6.83 2.15 -13.24
C PHE A 123 7.12 3.28 -12.24
N GLY A 124 6.33 3.32 -11.16
CA GLY A 124 6.47 4.31 -10.09
C GLY A 124 7.77 4.19 -9.31
N ILE A 125 8.36 5.32 -8.95
CA ILE A 125 9.59 5.39 -8.13
C ILE A 125 9.43 6.53 -7.14
N GLY A 126 9.69 6.26 -5.87
CA GLY A 126 9.68 7.29 -4.85
C GLY A 126 10.45 6.89 -3.59
N PHE A 127 10.46 7.83 -2.66
CA PHE A 127 11.00 7.68 -1.33
C PHE A 127 9.97 8.09 -0.31
N VAL A 128 9.94 7.38 0.82
CA VAL A 128 9.19 7.79 1.99
C VAL A 128 10.11 7.80 3.20
N ILE A 129 9.96 8.82 4.04
CA ILE A 129 10.63 8.97 5.33
C ILE A 129 9.54 9.00 6.37
N MET A 130 9.58 8.08 7.32
CA MET A 130 8.54 7.92 8.31
C MET A 130 9.10 7.90 9.73
N PRO A 131 8.38 8.44 10.72
CA PRO A 131 8.73 8.28 12.12
C PRO A 131 8.55 6.83 12.56
N SER A 132 9.17 6.48 13.69
CA SER A 132 9.13 5.11 14.21
C SER A 132 7.72 4.59 14.49
N GLY A 133 6.76 5.46 14.84
CA GLY A 133 5.38 5.08 15.06
C GLY A 133 4.65 4.53 13.82
N LEU A 134 5.13 4.85 12.63
CA LEU A 134 4.66 4.30 11.36
C LEU A 134 5.53 3.13 10.86
N GLY A 135 6.52 2.71 11.64
CA GLY A 135 7.44 1.61 11.36
C GLY A 135 7.41 0.56 12.49
N TYR A 136 8.57 0.31 13.09
CA TYR A 136 8.71 -0.73 14.13
C TYR A 136 8.54 -0.21 15.56
N TYR A 137 8.32 1.09 15.76
CA TYR A 137 8.15 1.75 17.06
C TYR A 137 9.22 1.35 18.10
N ASN A 138 8.80 0.67 19.18
CA ASN A 138 9.69 0.17 20.23
C ASN A 138 10.22 -1.25 19.97
N GLY A 139 9.81 -1.90 18.87
CA GLY A 139 10.33 -3.18 18.43
C GLY A 139 11.74 -3.02 17.88
N ALA A 140 12.75 -3.46 18.64
CA ALA A 140 14.11 -3.54 18.12
C ALA A 140 14.30 -4.83 17.32
N THR A 141 14.99 -4.73 16.19
CA THR A 141 15.52 -5.87 15.46
C THR A 141 17.05 -5.81 15.51
N SER A 142 17.73 -6.84 15.00
CA SER A 142 19.20 -6.84 14.95
C SER A 142 19.78 -5.63 14.20
N ASN A 143 19.03 -5.05 13.26
CA ASN A 143 19.50 -4.00 12.36
C ASN A 143 18.73 -2.68 12.51
N ILE A 144 17.67 -2.63 13.32
CA ILE A 144 16.85 -1.43 13.54
C ILE A 144 16.75 -1.19 15.05
N PRO A 145 17.41 -0.16 15.59
CA PRO A 145 17.24 0.25 16.98
C PRO A 145 15.81 0.69 17.29
N GLN A 146 15.41 0.64 18.55
CA GLN A 146 14.11 1.18 19.00
C GLN A 146 13.96 2.65 18.60
N TYR A 147 12.74 3.04 18.29
CA TYR A 147 12.34 4.41 17.95
C TYR A 147 13.08 5.00 16.73
N SER A 148 13.60 4.14 15.84
CA SER A 148 14.30 4.59 14.64
C SER A 148 13.31 5.08 13.58
N PRO A 149 13.48 6.31 13.08
CA PRO A 149 12.83 6.71 11.82
C PRO A 149 13.39 5.91 10.65
N LEU A 150 12.53 5.60 9.68
CA LEU A 150 12.87 4.76 8.54
C LEU A 150 12.80 5.53 7.23
N ILE A 151 13.65 5.15 6.29
CA ILE A 151 13.61 5.63 4.91
C ILE A 151 13.43 4.42 4.01
N PHE A 152 12.42 4.45 3.14
CA PHE A 152 12.28 3.46 2.07
C PHE A 152 12.39 4.12 0.71
N GLN A 153 13.24 3.56 -0.13
CA GLN A 153 13.23 3.79 -1.57
C GLN A 153 12.44 2.66 -2.21
N VAL A 154 11.42 3.01 -3.01
CA VAL A 154 10.51 2.05 -3.61
C VAL A 154 10.48 2.22 -5.12
N GLN A 155 10.48 1.10 -5.84
CA GLN A 155 10.21 1.00 -7.27
C GLN A 155 9.05 0.02 -7.42
N MET A 156 7.89 0.51 -7.82
CA MET A 156 6.64 -0.26 -7.90
C MET A 156 6.36 -0.66 -9.35
N MET A 157 6.67 -1.92 -9.70
CA MET A 157 6.60 -2.43 -11.07
C MET A 157 5.16 -2.67 -11.53
N THR A 158 4.41 -3.42 -10.72
CA THR A 158 3.02 -3.76 -10.99
C THR A 158 2.30 -4.09 -9.70
N LEU A 159 1.01 -4.35 -9.79
CA LEU A 159 0.13 -4.68 -8.68
C LEU A 159 -0.79 -5.83 -9.06
N ASN A 160 -1.39 -6.45 -8.06
CA ASN A 160 -2.50 -7.38 -8.19
C ASN A 160 -3.56 -7.00 -7.17
N ARG A 161 -4.80 -6.83 -7.61
CA ARG A 161 -5.93 -6.61 -6.72
C ARG A 161 -6.11 -7.84 -5.85
N THR A 162 -6.34 -7.63 -4.57
CA THR A 162 -6.45 -8.72 -3.61
C THR A 162 -7.91 -8.88 -3.18
N ASP A 163 -8.35 -10.10 -3.21
CA ASP A 163 -9.55 -10.71 -2.70
C ASP A 163 -9.03 -11.94 -1.96
N HIS A 164 -9.06 -11.96 -0.62
CA HIS A 164 -8.29 -12.93 0.16
C HIS A 164 -9.04 -14.28 0.33
N ASP A 165 -10.35 -14.27 0.44
CA ASP A 165 -11.20 -15.46 0.60
C ASP A 165 -11.82 -15.94 -0.71
N ASN A 166 -11.73 -15.11 -1.76
CA ASN A 166 -12.24 -15.35 -3.12
C ASN A 166 -13.78 -15.38 -3.17
N ASP A 167 -14.37 -14.45 -2.49
CA ASP A 167 -15.80 -14.24 -2.46
C ASP A 167 -16.32 -13.22 -3.48
N THR A 168 -15.40 -12.65 -4.31
CA THR A 168 -15.63 -11.63 -5.35
C THR A 168 -15.63 -10.18 -4.87
N VAL A 169 -15.67 -9.93 -3.57
CA VAL A 169 -15.44 -8.61 -2.98
C VAL A 169 -13.93 -8.38 -2.85
N LEU A 170 -13.46 -7.22 -3.25
CA LEU A 170 -12.05 -6.90 -3.08
C LEU A 170 -11.79 -6.51 -1.64
N THR A 171 -10.74 -7.05 -1.03
CA THR A 171 -10.33 -6.76 0.35
C THR A 171 -10.36 -5.27 0.73
N ILE A 172 -10.13 -4.36 -0.21
CA ILE A 172 -10.22 -2.93 0.08
C ILE A 172 -11.67 -2.45 0.29
N LEU A 173 -12.65 -3.16 -0.21
CA LEU A 173 -14.08 -2.84 -0.05
C LEU A 173 -14.64 -3.35 1.27
N GLU A 174 -13.92 -4.26 1.92
CA GLU A 174 -14.21 -4.86 3.23
C GLU A 174 -13.52 -4.09 4.38
N ASP A 175 -12.90 -2.94 4.11
CA ASP A 175 -12.44 -1.94 5.10
C ASP A 175 -13.61 -0.97 5.34
N LEU A 176 -14.59 -1.44 6.10
CA LEU A 176 -15.90 -0.76 6.24
C LEU A 176 -15.77 0.57 6.98
N ASP A 177 -14.85 0.67 7.96
CA ASP A 177 -14.61 1.91 8.71
C ASP A 177 -13.54 2.82 8.07
N GLY A 178 -12.83 2.34 7.03
CA GLY A 178 -11.85 3.09 6.27
C GLY A 178 -10.55 3.38 7.02
N ASP A 179 -10.23 2.62 8.07
CA ASP A 179 -9.04 2.85 8.90
C ASP A 179 -7.82 2.06 8.40
N SER A 180 -7.96 1.29 7.32
CA SER A 180 -6.98 0.39 6.70
C SER A 180 -6.46 -0.70 7.64
N ASN A 181 -7.26 -1.10 8.60
CA ASN A 181 -7.04 -2.23 9.48
C ASN A 181 -8.17 -3.25 9.28
N PHE A 182 -8.03 -4.10 8.31
CA PHE A 182 -9.03 -5.10 7.90
C PHE A 182 -9.36 -6.14 8.96
N ASP A 183 -8.56 -6.24 10.04
CA ASP A 183 -8.76 -7.25 11.10
C ASP A 183 -9.84 -6.84 12.12
N ASN A 184 -10.41 -5.65 12.02
CA ASN A 184 -11.47 -5.15 12.92
C ASN A 184 -12.83 -5.00 12.24
N ASP A 185 -12.90 -5.22 10.94
CA ASP A 185 -14.13 -5.32 10.18
C ASP A 185 -14.60 -6.79 10.24
N ASP A 186 -15.69 -7.04 10.96
CA ASP A 186 -16.25 -8.36 11.31
C ASP A 186 -17.75 -8.16 11.52
N THR A 187 -18.49 -8.26 10.41
CA THR A 187 -19.90 -7.85 10.32
C THR A 187 -20.80 -8.71 11.20
N ASP A 188 -20.63 -10.03 11.20
CA ASP A 188 -21.45 -10.96 11.99
C ASP A 188 -20.93 -11.22 13.41
N SER A 189 -19.73 -10.69 13.73
CA SER A 189 -19.05 -10.83 15.02
C SER A 189 -18.68 -12.27 15.40
N ASP A 190 -18.35 -13.12 14.42
CA ASP A 190 -17.93 -14.49 14.63
C ASP A 190 -16.45 -14.67 14.90
N THR A 191 -15.65 -13.56 14.79
CA THR A 191 -14.20 -13.45 14.95
C THR A 191 -13.38 -13.75 13.69
N ILE A 192 -14.00 -13.98 12.56
CA ILE A 192 -13.37 -13.99 11.25
C ILE A 192 -13.62 -12.60 10.65
N PRO A 193 -12.60 -11.84 10.30
CA PRO A 193 -12.82 -10.55 9.63
C PRO A 193 -13.39 -10.75 8.22
N ASP A 194 -14.24 -9.83 7.78
CA ASP A 194 -14.94 -9.90 6.49
C ASP A 194 -14.01 -10.27 5.34
N TYR A 195 -12.82 -9.69 5.23
CA TYR A 195 -11.85 -10.02 4.17
C TYR A 195 -11.32 -11.47 4.17
N GLN A 196 -11.70 -12.29 5.13
CA GLN A 196 -11.36 -13.71 5.26
C GLN A 196 -12.60 -14.58 5.39
N ASP A 197 -13.79 -13.99 5.45
CA ASP A 197 -15.04 -14.67 5.62
C ASP A 197 -15.78 -14.73 4.28
N PRO A 198 -16.10 -15.90 3.73
CA PRO A 198 -16.89 -15.99 2.50
C PRO A 198 -18.40 -15.82 2.71
N ASP A 199 -18.89 -15.50 3.94
CA ASP A 199 -20.29 -15.31 4.32
C ASP A 199 -20.33 -14.23 5.42
N ASP A 200 -20.14 -12.96 5.02
CA ASP A 200 -19.79 -11.83 5.90
C ASP A 200 -20.87 -11.54 6.97
N ASP A 201 -22.14 -11.74 6.66
CA ASP A 201 -23.26 -11.49 7.57
C ASP A 201 -23.82 -12.78 8.23
N ASN A 202 -23.29 -13.97 7.78
CA ASN A 202 -23.60 -15.29 8.30
C ASN A 202 -25.12 -15.65 8.26
N ASP A 203 -25.80 -15.23 7.20
CA ASP A 203 -27.18 -15.59 6.96
C ASP A 203 -27.32 -16.97 6.31
N GLY A 204 -26.21 -17.52 5.79
CA GLY A 204 -26.07 -18.83 5.13
C GLY A 204 -26.14 -18.78 3.62
N ILE A 205 -26.19 -17.59 3.00
CA ILE A 205 -25.88 -17.33 1.61
C ILE A 205 -24.44 -16.79 1.56
N LEU A 206 -23.67 -17.16 0.57
CA LEU A 206 -22.28 -16.70 0.51
C LEU A 206 -22.23 -15.29 -0.09
N THR A 207 -21.36 -14.42 0.43
CA THR A 207 -21.10 -13.06 -0.05
C THR A 207 -21.02 -12.96 -1.58
N LYS A 208 -20.32 -13.89 -2.25
CA LYS A 208 -20.23 -13.94 -3.74
C LYS A 208 -21.55 -14.21 -4.46
N ASP A 209 -22.54 -14.78 -3.79
CA ASP A 209 -23.84 -15.12 -4.35
C ASP A 209 -24.87 -13.99 -4.13
N GLU A 210 -24.49 -12.93 -3.38
CA GLU A 210 -25.30 -11.76 -3.02
C GLU A 210 -24.72 -10.44 -3.48
N TYR A 211 -23.40 -10.31 -3.58
CA TYR A 211 -22.71 -9.04 -3.79
C TYR A 211 -23.15 -8.30 -5.06
N ASP A 212 -23.31 -9.00 -6.19
CA ASP A 212 -23.63 -8.39 -7.50
C ASP A 212 -24.41 -9.41 -8.33
N VAL A 213 -25.66 -9.68 -7.92
CA VAL A 213 -26.52 -10.71 -8.53
C VAL A 213 -26.99 -10.28 -9.91
N ASP A 214 -27.20 -8.97 -10.11
CA ASP A 214 -27.67 -8.44 -11.38
C ASP A 214 -26.54 -8.19 -12.39
N GLY A 215 -25.28 -8.22 -11.95
CA GLY A 215 -24.08 -8.15 -12.78
C GLY A 215 -23.74 -6.74 -13.25
N ASP A 216 -24.15 -5.70 -12.53
CA ASP A 216 -23.89 -4.30 -12.87
C ASP A 216 -22.59 -3.75 -12.29
N GLY A 217 -21.93 -4.51 -11.40
CA GLY A 217 -20.64 -4.19 -10.78
C GLY A 217 -20.76 -3.36 -9.50
N VAL A 218 -21.94 -3.26 -8.93
CA VAL A 218 -22.23 -2.58 -7.67
C VAL A 218 -22.83 -3.60 -6.70
N ALA A 219 -22.58 -3.45 -5.42
CA ALA A 219 -23.23 -4.30 -4.42
C ALA A 219 -24.74 -4.10 -4.42
N ASP A 220 -25.49 -5.20 -4.43
CA ASP A 220 -26.94 -5.17 -4.36
C ASP A 220 -27.43 -4.76 -2.96
N ASP A 221 -28.58 -4.09 -2.89
CA ASP A 221 -29.32 -3.68 -1.70
C ASP A 221 -30.80 -3.87 -2.00
N THR A 222 -31.29 -5.09 -1.75
CA THR A 222 -32.60 -5.56 -2.22
C THR A 222 -33.75 -4.86 -1.52
N ASP A 223 -33.65 -4.58 -0.24
CA ASP A 223 -34.71 -3.93 0.54
C ASP A 223 -34.63 -2.40 0.55
N GLY A 224 -33.47 -1.84 0.15
CA GLY A 224 -33.25 -0.40 -0.04
C GLY A 224 -33.02 0.34 1.28
N ASP A 225 -32.51 -0.31 2.30
CA ASP A 225 -32.26 0.30 3.60
C ASP A 225 -30.88 1.00 3.68
N GLY A 226 -29.99 0.72 2.73
CA GLY A 226 -28.66 1.30 2.56
C GLY A 226 -27.53 0.42 3.09
N ILE A 227 -27.84 -0.80 3.54
CA ILE A 227 -26.86 -1.86 3.83
C ILE A 227 -26.86 -2.80 2.62
N PRO A 228 -25.71 -3.11 2.02
CA PRO A 228 -25.67 -4.10 0.94
C PRO A 228 -26.07 -5.50 1.42
N ASP A 229 -26.70 -6.28 0.53
CA ASP A 229 -27.22 -7.62 0.85
C ASP A 229 -26.18 -8.52 1.53
N TYR A 230 -24.92 -8.50 1.07
CA TYR A 230 -23.82 -9.31 1.62
C TYR A 230 -23.35 -8.91 3.04
N LEU A 231 -23.88 -7.83 3.59
CA LEU A 231 -23.60 -7.34 4.96
C LEU A 231 -24.86 -7.29 5.81
N ASP A 232 -26.01 -7.76 5.30
CA ASP A 232 -27.32 -7.64 5.89
C ASP A 232 -28.01 -9.00 6.01
N ASN A 233 -28.09 -9.51 7.22
CA ASN A 233 -28.65 -10.84 7.51
C ASN A 233 -30.20 -10.86 7.63
N GLU A 234 -30.95 -9.94 7.00
CA GLU A 234 -32.43 -9.88 7.04
C GLU A 234 -33.13 -10.71 5.95
#